data_c68bf182b0331f10522f72bb8bb29345
#
_entry.id   c68bf182b0331f10522f72bb8bb29345
#
_cell.length_a   1.000
_cell.length_b   1.000
_cell.length_c   1.000
_cell.angle_alpha   90.00
_cell.angle_beta   90.00
_cell.angle_gamma   90.00
#
_symmetry.space_group_name_H-M   'P 1'
#
loop_
_entity.id
_entity.type
_entity.pdbx_description
1 polymer ?
#
loop_
_entity_poly.entity_id
_entity_poly.type
_entity_poly.pdbx_seq_one_letter_code
_entity_poly.pdbx_strand_id
1 'polypeptide(L)'
;MVLTGLVSIVLRVAELVFATIVAGINGYYLHLVEDTSSWSQGRFIYSEVVAGIAIFFSLIWLIPFSGSFTHWPVDFLISITWFVAFGLLVNFLDGSCGAVFNWSNVSFRGDQCGKWKTVIAFSFLSAICWLASSIVGIIWVRDRESRAYRRRGWSSRSRV
;
A
#
# COMPACT_ATOMS: atom_id res chain seq x y z
N MET A 1 21.20 4.66 11.67
CA MET A 1 20.53 3.36 11.87
C MET A 1 19.18 3.48 12.58
N VAL A 2 19.03 4.29 13.62
CA VAL A 2 17.74 4.47 14.34
C VAL A 2 16.68 5.13 13.45
N LEU A 3 17.06 6.16 12.69
CA LEU A 3 16.13 6.92 11.83
C LEU A 3 15.48 6.05 10.73
N THR A 4 16.27 5.17 10.10
CA THR A 4 15.77 4.26 9.05
C THR A 4 14.78 3.24 9.61
N GLY A 5 15.03 2.74 10.82
CA GLY A 5 14.10 1.85 11.53
C GLY A 5 12.79 2.55 11.87
N LEU A 6 12.85 3.79 12.35
CA LEU A 6 11.67 4.59 12.71
C LEU A 6 10.81 4.89 11.47
N VAL A 7 11.42 5.30 10.36
CA VAL A 7 10.74 5.53 9.09
C VAL A 7 10.04 4.27 8.60
N SER A 8 10.71 3.11 8.68
CA SER A 8 10.11 1.83 8.30
C SER A 8 8.86 1.50 9.13
N ILE A 9 8.92 1.67 10.45
CA ILE A 9 7.77 1.41 11.34
C ILE A 9 6.61 2.36 11.01
N VAL A 10 6.88 3.64 10.82
CA VAL A 10 5.86 4.64 10.49
C VAL A 10 5.17 4.29 9.15
N LEU A 11 5.95 3.90 8.13
CA LEU A 11 5.40 3.47 6.86
C LEU A 11 4.51 2.22 7.01
N ARG A 12 4.94 1.21 7.75
CA ARG A 12 4.15 -0.01 8.01
C ARG A 12 2.84 0.26 8.74
N VAL A 13 2.87 1.16 9.73
CA VAL A 13 1.65 1.59 10.43
C VAL A 13 0.71 2.33 9.49
N ALA A 14 1.23 3.22 8.65
CA ALA A 14 0.43 3.95 7.66
C ALA A 14 -0.20 2.99 6.64
N GLU A 15 0.56 2.03 6.10
CA GLU A 15 0.07 0.98 5.19
C GLU A 15 -1.07 0.18 5.81
N LEU A 16 -0.92 -0.24 7.08
CA LEU A 16 -1.94 -0.96 7.82
C LEU A 16 -3.21 -0.12 7.99
N VAL A 17 -3.08 1.13 8.42
CA VAL A 17 -4.22 2.03 8.65
C VAL A 17 -4.97 2.29 7.34
N PHE A 18 -4.28 2.63 6.26
CA PHE A 18 -4.92 2.93 4.99
C PHE A 18 -5.62 1.70 4.40
N ALA A 19 -4.98 0.53 4.43
CA ALA A 19 -5.59 -0.71 3.98
C ALA A 19 -6.84 -1.07 4.80
N THR A 20 -6.81 -0.86 6.12
CA THR A 20 -7.97 -1.12 7.01
C THR A 20 -9.13 -0.17 6.72
N ILE A 21 -8.87 1.11 6.43
CA ILE A 21 -9.90 2.07 6.04
C ILE A 21 -10.57 1.64 4.74
N VAL A 22 -9.77 1.28 3.73
CA VAL A 22 -10.30 0.81 2.43
C VAL A 22 -11.12 -0.46 2.62
N ALA A 23 -10.62 -1.45 3.35
CA ALA A 23 -11.33 -2.70 3.64
C ALA A 23 -12.65 -2.45 4.37
N GLY A 24 -12.66 -1.57 5.38
CA GLY A 24 -13.87 -1.25 6.12
C GLY A 24 -14.97 -0.64 5.28
N ILE A 25 -14.61 0.31 4.40
CA ILE A 25 -15.60 0.98 3.53
C ILE A 25 -16.09 0.04 2.42
N ASN A 26 -15.18 -0.69 1.78
CA ASN A 26 -15.53 -1.63 0.72
C ASN A 26 -16.34 -2.83 1.24
N GLY A 27 -15.94 -3.41 2.36
CA GLY A 27 -16.66 -4.52 3.00
C GLY A 27 -18.09 -4.14 3.36
N TYR A 28 -18.29 -2.93 3.94
CA TYR A 28 -19.62 -2.40 4.21
C TYR A 28 -20.45 -2.26 2.93
N TYR A 29 -19.87 -1.75 1.84
CA TYR A 29 -20.56 -1.60 0.56
C TYR A 29 -20.93 -2.96 -0.05
N LEU A 30 -20.00 -3.92 -0.08
CA LEU A 30 -20.23 -5.26 -0.60
C LEU A 30 -21.38 -5.97 0.14
N HIS A 31 -21.47 -5.81 1.45
CA HIS A 31 -22.57 -6.36 2.24
C HIS A 31 -23.95 -5.76 1.91
N LEU A 32 -23.98 -4.47 1.52
CA LEU A 32 -25.24 -3.81 1.13
C LEU A 32 -25.70 -4.16 -0.29
N VAL A 33 -24.82 -4.61 -1.18
CA VAL A 33 -25.05 -4.76 -2.63
C VAL A 33 -25.02 -6.25 -3.05
N GLU A 34 -25.24 -7.16 -2.11
CA GLU A 34 -25.19 -8.60 -2.31
C GLU A 34 -26.10 -9.11 -3.46
N ASP A 35 -27.17 -8.37 -3.81
CA ASP A 35 -28.16 -8.72 -4.83
C ASP A 35 -27.99 -8.01 -6.20
N THR A 36 -26.91 -7.23 -6.42
CA THR A 36 -26.77 -6.42 -7.64
C THR A 36 -25.70 -6.96 -8.58
N SER A 37 -25.80 -6.62 -9.87
CA SER A 37 -25.03 -7.16 -11.01
C SER A 37 -23.52 -7.37 -10.75
N SER A 38 -23.04 -8.57 -11.03
CA SER A 38 -21.70 -9.11 -10.79
C SER A 38 -20.53 -8.30 -11.39
N TRP A 39 -20.76 -7.47 -12.41
CA TRP A 39 -19.68 -6.76 -13.09
C TRP A 39 -19.17 -5.53 -12.34
N SER A 40 -20.04 -4.79 -11.68
CA SER A 40 -19.65 -3.66 -10.83
C SER A 40 -19.01 -4.10 -9.53
N GLN A 41 -19.40 -5.27 -8.99
CA GLN A 41 -18.83 -5.85 -7.77
C GLN A 41 -17.39 -6.30 -7.94
N GLY A 42 -16.98 -6.78 -9.11
CA GLY A 42 -15.62 -7.30 -9.35
C GLY A 42 -14.50 -6.30 -9.01
N ARG A 43 -14.72 -5.02 -9.22
CA ARG A 43 -13.74 -3.96 -8.91
C ARG A 43 -13.58 -3.74 -7.41
N PHE A 44 -14.68 -3.80 -6.66
CA PHE A 44 -14.67 -3.69 -5.21
C PHE A 44 -14.11 -4.95 -4.56
N ILE A 45 -14.45 -6.13 -5.08
CA ILE A 45 -13.88 -7.41 -4.63
C ILE A 45 -12.36 -7.41 -4.85
N TYR A 46 -11.87 -6.97 -6.00
CA TYR A 46 -10.43 -6.85 -6.25
C TYR A 46 -9.75 -5.94 -5.23
N SER A 47 -10.32 -4.76 -5.01
CA SER A 47 -9.80 -3.80 -4.02
C SER A 47 -9.81 -4.35 -2.60
N GLU A 48 -10.83 -5.14 -2.24
CA GLU A 48 -10.94 -5.80 -0.94
C GLU A 48 -9.86 -6.88 -0.76
N VAL A 49 -9.64 -7.71 -1.79
CA VAL A 49 -8.57 -8.72 -1.77
C VAL A 49 -7.20 -8.07 -1.63
N VAL A 50 -6.94 -6.99 -2.37
CA VAL A 50 -5.67 -6.23 -2.26
C VAL A 50 -5.50 -5.66 -0.86
N ALA A 51 -6.56 -5.10 -0.27
CA ALA A 51 -6.53 -4.57 1.09
C ALA A 51 -6.26 -5.68 2.12
N GLY A 52 -6.89 -6.84 1.97
CA GLY A 52 -6.64 -8.01 2.83
C GLY A 52 -5.20 -8.51 2.76
N ILE A 53 -4.64 -8.62 1.56
CA ILE A 53 -3.23 -8.98 1.35
C ILE A 53 -2.30 -7.94 1.98
N ALA A 54 -2.59 -6.65 1.79
CA ALA A 54 -1.79 -5.57 2.36
C ALA A 54 -1.80 -5.59 3.89
N ILE A 55 -2.97 -5.79 4.52
CA ILE A 55 -3.09 -5.93 5.98
C ILE A 55 -2.27 -7.11 6.47
N PHE A 56 -2.39 -8.26 5.82
CA PHE A 56 -1.67 -9.48 6.20
C PHE A 56 -0.15 -9.28 6.19
N PHE A 57 0.39 -8.73 5.11
CA PHE A 57 1.83 -8.48 5.01
C PHE A 57 2.30 -7.37 5.95
N SER A 58 1.52 -6.29 6.12
CA SER A 58 1.85 -5.23 7.07
C SER A 58 1.96 -5.77 8.50
N LEU A 59 1.05 -6.66 8.92
CA LEU A 59 1.09 -7.29 10.24
C LEU A 59 2.31 -8.19 10.42
N ILE A 60 2.63 -9.03 9.42
CA ILE A 60 3.80 -9.92 9.48
C ILE A 60 5.09 -9.11 9.62
N TRP A 61 5.21 -8.02 8.86
CA TRP A 61 6.44 -7.22 8.86
C TRP A 61 6.51 -6.18 9.98
N LEU A 62 5.41 -5.92 10.67
CA LEU A 62 5.40 -5.14 11.90
C LEU A 62 6.04 -5.90 13.06
N ILE A 63 6.08 -7.26 13.00
CA ILE A 63 6.73 -8.08 14.03
C ILE A 63 8.25 -7.93 13.89
N PRO A 64 8.97 -7.47 14.94
CA PRO A 64 10.38 -7.08 14.86
C PRO A 64 11.36 -8.24 14.62
N PHE A 65 10.89 -9.49 14.60
CA PHE A 65 11.70 -10.67 14.29
C PHE A 65 12.00 -10.86 12.80
N SER A 66 11.30 -10.17 11.92
CA SER A 66 11.53 -10.22 10.48
C SER A 66 12.63 -9.23 10.05
N GLY A 67 13.79 -9.29 10.66
CA GLY A 67 14.93 -8.38 10.50
C GLY A 67 15.57 -8.30 9.12
N SER A 68 14.82 -8.48 8.06
CA SER A 68 15.34 -8.49 6.70
C SER A 68 14.57 -7.50 5.83
N PHE A 69 15.19 -6.35 5.53
CA PHE A 69 14.75 -5.42 4.48
C PHE A 69 14.80 -6.05 3.07
N THR A 70 14.87 -7.37 2.98
CA THR A 70 14.93 -8.15 1.73
C THR A 70 13.54 -8.25 1.06
N HIS A 71 12.49 -7.75 1.70
CA HIS A 71 11.11 -7.85 1.20
C HIS A 71 10.72 -6.77 0.18
N TRP A 72 11.65 -5.91 -0.23
CA TRP A 72 11.41 -4.83 -1.18
C TRP A 72 10.70 -5.26 -2.50
N PRO A 73 10.93 -6.48 -3.07
CA PRO A 73 10.20 -6.89 -4.27
C PRO A 73 8.71 -7.10 -4.02
N VAL A 74 8.36 -7.62 -2.84
CA VAL A 74 6.96 -7.85 -2.46
C VAL A 74 6.26 -6.51 -2.22
N ASP A 75 6.93 -5.55 -1.56
CA ASP A 75 6.42 -4.19 -1.37
C ASP A 75 6.14 -3.53 -2.73
N PHE A 76 7.04 -3.71 -3.69
CA PHE A 76 6.87 -3.19 -5.03
C PHE A 76 5.66 -3.81 -5.76
N LEU A 77 5.50 -5.13 -5.68
CA LEU A 77 4.35 -5.83 -6.26
C LEU A 77 3.03 -5.38 -5.63
N ILE A 78 2.97 -5.25 -4.30
CA ILE A 78 1.77 -4.76 -3.61
C ILE A 78 1.46 -3.31 -4.02
N SER A 79 2.47 -2.46 -4.20
CA SER A 79 2.28 -1.10 -4.71
C SER A 79 1.62 -1.11 -6.10
N ILE A 80 2.07 -1.98 -7.01
CA ILE A 80 1.46 -2.12 -8.34
C ILE A 80 -0.01 -2.54 -8.22
N THR A 81 -0.33 -3.53 -7.38
CA THR A 81 -1.74 -3.96 -7.20
C THR A 81 -2.62 -2.85 -6.66
N TRP A 82 -2.11 -1.97 -5.79
CA TRP A 82 -2.82 -0.78 -5.32
C TRP A 82 -3.03 0.26 -6.42
N PHE A 83 -2.04 0.48 -7.31
CA PHE A 83 -2.23 1.37 -8.47
C PHE A 83 -3.29 0.83 -9.43
N VAL A 84 -3.35 -0.49 -9.64
CA VAL A 84 -4.41 -1.12 -10.43
C VAL A 84 -5.78 -0.94 -9.76
N ALA A 85 -5.88 -1.17 -8.44
CA ALA A 85 -7.11 -0.94 -7.68
C ALA A 85 -7.58 0.52 -7.82
N PHE A 86 -6.67 1.48 -7.64
CA PHE A 86 -6.94 2.90 -7.82
C PHE A 86 -7.50 3.19 -9.23
N GLY A 87 -6.85 2.71 -10.29
CA GLY A 87 -7.29 2.93 -11.67
C GLY A 87 -8.68 2.34 -11.97
N LEU A 88 -8.96 1.14 -11.45
CA LEU A 88 -10.27 0.49 -11.59
C LEU A 88 -11.38 1.28 -10.86
N LEU A 89 -11.11 1.81 -9.69
CA LEU A 89 -12.06 2.58 -8.90
C LEU A 89 -12.31 3.97 -9.51
N VAL A 90 -11.26 4.64 -10.01
CA VAL A 90 -11.38 5.92 -10.72
C VAL A 90 -12.27 5.78 -11.94
N ASN A 91 -12.01 4.76 -12.76
CA ASN A 91 -12.81 4.49 -13.98
C ASN A 91 -14.30 4.21 -13.65
N PHE A 92 -14.56 3.55 -12.53
CA PHE A 92 -15.93 3.31 -12.08
C PHE A 92 -16.63 4.61 -11.63
N LEU A 93 -15.91 5.46 -10.90
CA LEU A 93 -16.46 6.66 -10.30
C LEU A 93 -16.77 7.75 -11.34
N ASP A 94 -15.92 7.87 -12.36
CA ASP A 94 -16.10 8.86 -13.44
C ASP A 94 -17.43 8.65 -14.17
N GLY A 95 -17.87 7.40 -14.30
CA GLY A 95 -19.18 7.07 -14.87
C GLY A 95 -20.38 7.23 -13.93
N SER A 96 -20.18 7.21 -12.61
CA SER A 96 -21.27 7.12 -11.61
C SER A 96 -21.47 8.36 -10.75
N CYS A 97 -20.43 9.10 -10.44
CA CYS A 97 -20.44 10.22 -9.49
C CYS A 97 -19.88 11.54 -10.05
N GLY A 98 -19.65 11.64 -11.36
CA GLY A 98 -19.05 12.81 -11.99
C GLY A 98 -17.56 12.98 -11.65
N ALA A 99 -17.02 14.18 -11.88
CA ALA A 99 -15.58 14.45 -11.73
C ALA A 99 -14.99 13.95 -10.40
N VAL A 100 -14.15 12.91 -10.48
CA VAL A 100 -13.51 12.23 -9.34
C VAL A 100 -12.69 13.19 -8.48
N PHE A 101 -12.08 14.19 -9.10
CA PHE A 101 -11.21 15.17 -8.42
C PHE A 101 -11.95 16.44 -7.93
N ASN A 102 -13.29 16.49 -8.02
CA ASN A 102 -14.05 17.58 -7.45
C ASN A 102 -14.35 17.30 -5.96
N TRP A 103 -13.55 17.89 -5.08
CA TRP A 103 -13.61 17.71 -3.62
C TRP A 103 -14.53 18.68 -2.90
N SER A 104 -15.25 19.57 -3.62
CA SER A 104 -16.04 20.64 -3.03
C SER A 104 -17.23 20.17 -2.15
N ASN A 105 -17.69 18.91 -2.31
CA ASN A 105 -18.83 18.36 -1.61
C ASN A 105 -18.56 16.98 -0.96
N VAL A 106 -17.35 16.76 -0.44
CA VAL A 106 -17.04 15.50 0.28
C VAL A 106 -17.66 15.55 1.66
N SER A 107 -18.78 14.87 1.82
CA SER A 107 -19.41 14.64 3.11
C SER A 107 -19.12 13.23 3.59
N PHE A 108 -18.37 13.09 4.69
CA PHE A 108 -18.06 11.80 5.29
C PHE A 108 -19.31 11.09 5.88
N ARG A 109 -20.44 11.76 5.96
CA ARG A 109 -21.60 11.31 6.76
C ARG A 109 -22.85 10.91 5.98
N GLY A 110 -22.95 11.11 4.67
CA GLY A 110 -24.22 10.91 3.99
C GLY A 110 -24.17 10.35 2.57
N ASP A 111 -23.21 10.78 1.75
CA ASP A 111 -23.19 10.47 0.33
C ASP A 111 -22.31 9.26 0.00
N GLN A 112 -22.87 8.31 -0.74
CA GLN A 112 -22.13 7.15 -1.27
C GLN A 112 -20.92 7.58 -2.10
N CYS A 113 -21.07 8.64 -2.90
CA CYS A 113 -19.99 9.20 -3.70
C CYS A 113 -18.82 9.75 -2.83
N GLY A 114 -19.10 10.34 -1.66
CA GLY A 114 -18.08 10.77 -0.72
C GLY A 114 -17.28 9.62 -0.15
N LYS A 115 -17.91 8.50 0.20
CA LYS A 115 -17.25 7.29 0.67
C LYS A 115 -16.34 6.70 -0.41
N TRP A 116 -16.78 6.65 -1.65
CA TRP A 116 -15.97 6.13 -2.77
C TRP A 116 -14.77 7.02 -3.11
N LYS A 117 -14.93 8.33 -3.07
CA LYS A 117 -13.81 9.27 -3.21
C LYS A 117 -12.77 9.05 -2.09
N THR A 118 -13.23 8.78 -0.87
CA THR A 118 -12.34 8.42 0.24
C THR A 118 -11.56 7.13 -0.04
N VAL A 119 -12.23 6.08 -0.51
CA VAL A 119 -11.57 4.81 -0.87
C VAL A 119 -10.52 5.03 -1.95
N ILE A 120 -10.81 5.82 -2.98
CA ILE A 120 -9.86 6.15 -4.05
C ILE A 120 -8.63 6.88 -3.48
N ALA A 121 -8.85 7.88 -2.63
CA ALA A 121 -7.75 8.63 -2.02
C ALA A 121 -6.84 7.74 -1.17
N PHE A 122 -7.42 6.89 -0.32
CA PHE A 122 -6.64 5.98 0.53
C PHE A 122 -5.98 4.85 -0.26
N SER A 123 -6.58 4.39 -1.36
CA SER A 123 -5.94 3.43 -2.28
C SER A 123 -4.69 4.04 -2.93
N PHE A 124 -4.77 5.29 -3.36
CA PHE A 124 -3.61 6.01 -3.89
C PHE A 124 -2.52 6.23 -2.84
N LEU A 125 -2.90 6.67 -1.64
CA LEU A 125 -1.96 6.84 -0.53
C LEU A 125 -1.29 5.52 -0.14
N SER A 126 -2.05 4.41 -0.12
CA SER A 126 -1.49 3.07 0.09
C SER A 126 -0.45 2.72 -0.98
N ALA A 127 -0.76 2.94 -2.26
CA ALA A 127 0.16 2.68 -3.35
C ALA A 127 1.49 3.43 -3.16
N ILE A 128 1.42 4.72 -2.78
CA ILE A 128 2.61 5.55 -2.53
C ILE A 128 3.40 5.07 -1.31
N CYS A 129 2.73 4.69 -0.21
CA CYS A 129 3.41 4.18 0.99
C CYS A 129 4.16 2.87 0.69
N TRP A 130 3.54 1.92 -0.01
CA TRP A 130 4.18 0.67 -0.41
C TRP A 130 5.34 0.90 -1.38
N LEU A 131 5.22 1.86 -2.30
CA LEU A 131 6.31 2.27 -3.18
C LEU A 131 7.47 2.87 -2.39
N ALA A 132 7.19 3.76 -1.44
CA ALA A 132 8.20 4.36 -0.59
C ALA A 132 8.93 3.30 0.25
N SER A 133 8.20 2.34 0.83
CA SER A 133 8.77 1.20 1.56
C SER A 133 9.71 0.37 0.68
N SER A 134 9.32 0.08 -0.56
CA SER A 134 10.16 -0.62 -1.54
C SER A 134 11.45 0.14 -1.83
N ILE A 135 11.37 1.45 -2.08
CA ILE A 135 12.54 2.30 -2.35
C ILE A 135 13.50 2.32 -1.15
N VAL A 136 12.97 2.49 0.07
CA VAL A 136 13.78 2.44 1.30
C VAL A 136 14.47 1.09 1.43
N GLY A 137 13.78 -0.01 1.13
CA GLY A 137 14.34 -1.36 1.13
C GLY A 137 15.49 -1.52 0.13
N ILE A 138 15.33 -1.04 -1.10
CA ILE A 138 16.36 -1.08 -2.14
C ILE A 138 17.61 -0.29 -1.70
N ILE A 139 17.44 0.92 -1.20
CA ILE A 139 18.54 1.77 -0.75
C ILE A 139 19.32 1.07 0.37
N TRP A 140 18.60 0.46 1.32
CA TRP A 140 19.22 -0.21 2.44
C TRP A 140 20.02 -1.46 2.00
N VAL A 141 19.50 -2.28 1.08
CA VAL A 141 20.21 -3.45 0.54
C VAL A 141 21.48 -3.01 -0.17
N ARG A 142 21.42 -2.00 -1.03
CA ARG A 142 22.58 -1.45 -1.75
C ARG A 142 23.65 -0.92 -0.79
N ASP A 143 23.24 -0.26 0.28
CA ASP A 143 24.18 0.29 1.27
C ASP A 143 24.89 -0.84 2.07
N ARG A 144 24.20 -1.93 2.35
CA ARG A 144 24.79 -3.13 2.96
C ARG A 144 25.80 -3.82 2.04
N GLU A 145 25.45 -4.01 0.78
CA GLU A 145 26.33 -4.62 -0.21
C GLU A 145 27.61 -3.81 -0.40
N SER A 146 27.50 -2.49 -0.54
CA SER A 146 28.64 -1.60 -0.70
C SER A 146 29.59 -1.63 0.51
N ARG A 147 29.05 -1.72 1.73
CA ARG A 147 29.85 -1.87 2.97
C ARG A 147 30.52 -3.23 3.06
N ALA A 148 29.86 -4.31 2.63
CA ALA A 148 30.44 -5.64 2.60
C ALA A 148 31.60 -5.73 1.59
N TYR A 149 31.45 -5.10 0.43
CA TYR A 149 32.49 -5.04 -0.60
C TYR A 149 33.74 -4.27 -0.12
N ARG A 150 33.55 -3.14 0.56
CA ARG A 150 34.64 -2.36 1.16
C ARG A 150 35.43 -3.15 2.21
N ARG A 151 34.73 -3.94 3.04
CA ARG A 151 35.37 -4.77 4.07
C ARG A 151 36.22 -5.89 3.46
N ARG A 152 35.74 -6.52 2.39
CA ARG A 152 36.52 -7.57 1.66
C ARG A 152 37.76 -7.00 0.98
N GLY A 153 37.68 -5.82 0.37
CA GLY A 153 38.82 -5.15 -0.27
C GLY A 153 39.93 -4.78 0.71
N TRP A 154 39.58 -4.41 1.95
CA TRP A 154 40.58 -4.09 2.97
C TRP A 154 41.29 -5.36 3.51
N SER A 155 40.54 -6.44 3.74
CA SER A 155 41.14 -7.73 4.24
C SER A 155 42.09 -8.35 3.25
N SER A 156 41.93 -8.08 1.95
CA SER A 156 42.86 -8.57 0.91
C SER A 156 44.18 -7.77 0.85
N ARG A 157 44.16 -6.50 1.29
CA ARG A 157 45.34 -5.61 1.28
C ARG A 157 46.28 -5.78 2.48
N SER A 158 45.79 -6.40 3.56
CA SER A 158 46.59 -6.63 4.78
C SER A 158 47.32 -7.98 4.80
N ARG A 159 47.35 -8.73 3.69
CA ARG A 159 48.05 -10.01 3.54
C ARG A 159 49.26 -9.98 2.57
N VAL A 160 49.75 -8.78 2.26
CA VAL A 160 50.99 -8.63 1.47
C VAL A 160 52.08 -8.05 2.35
#